data_6dcf4e65732b9684e9c55f3d3f467522
#
_entry.id   6dcf4e65732b9684e9c55f3d3f467522
#
_cell.length_a   1.000
_cell.length_b   1.000
_cell.length_c   1.000
_cell.angle_alpha   90.00
_cell.angle_beta   90.00
_cell.angle_gamma   90.00
#
_symmetry.space_group_name_H-M   'P 1'
#
loop_
_entity.id
_entity.type
_entity.pdbx_description
1 polymer ?
#
loop_
_entity_poly.entity_id
_entity_poly.type
_entity_poly.pdbx_seq_one_letter_code
_entity_poly.pdbx_strand_id
1 'polypeptide(L)'
;VKLALDRGRAEYERCEHCQTDVLRVYDAVRHFDRYYPDFEAWFWQKVVPGLHDGTRRLETVVRDGELAGLTILKDTDERKVCTLWVADRFVGTGMGIRLLRDSARSLGSKPLATVPEERIATLGPALVGLGFELTDTVESAYRPGRREFVFNGYLRHAVS
;
A
#
# COMPACT_ATOMS: atom_id res chain seq x y z
N VAL A 1 5.49 -13.77 -8.35
CA VAL A 1 4.21 -14.49 -8.53
C VAL A 1 3.13 -13.59 -7.97
N LYS A 2 2.25 -13.07 -8.83
CA LYS A 2 0.99 -12.47 -8.41
C LYS A 2 0.17 -13.55 -7.73
N LEU A 3 -0.21 -13.36 -6.49
CA LEU A 3 -1.31 -14.15 -5.94
C LEU A 3 -2.53 -13.87 -6.83
N ALA A 4 -3.20 -14.94 -7.22
CA ALA A 4 -4.31 -14.92 -8.19
C ALA A 4 -5.60 -14.25 -7.64
N LEU A 5 -5.44 -13.15 -6.88
CA LEU A 5 -6.55 -12.27 -6.51
C LEU A 5 -7.04 -11.44 -7.72
N ASP A 6 -6.32 -11.53 -8.84
CA ASP A 6 -6.63 -10.80 -10.08
C ASP A 6 -7.56 -11.56 -11.02
N ARG A 7 -8.01 -12.76 -10.66
CA ARG A 7 -8.93 -13.58 -11.46
C ARG A 7 -10.30 -13.65 -10.82
N GLY A 8 -11.12 -12.66 -11.12
CA GLY A 8 -12.56 -12.79 -11.04
C GLY A 8 -13.20 -12.63 -9.66
N ARG A 9 -14.06 -11.64 -9.55
CA ARG A 9 -14.95 -11.36 -8.41
C ARG A 9 -15.70 -12.60 -7.85
N ALA A 10 -15.82 -13.67 -8.62
CA ALA A 10 -16.60 -14.84 -8.24
C ALA A 10 -15.79 -15.91 -7.48
N GLU A 11 -14.46 -15.90 -7.57
CA GLU A 11 -13.62 -16.89 -6.90
C GLU A 11 -13.28 -16.51 -5.46
N TYR A 12 -13.25 -15.21 -5.15
CA TYR A 12 -12.93 -14.73 -3.81
C TYR A 12 -14.00 -15.13 -2.76
N GLU A 13 -15.27 -15.18 -3.14
CA GLU A 13 -16.38 -15.54 -2.23
C GLU A 13 -16.45 -17.03 -1.90
N ARG A 14 -15.73 -17.90 -2.61
CA ARG A 14 -15.84 -19.37 -2.50
C ARG A 14 -14.59 -20.09 -2.02
N CYS A 15 -13.51 -19.39 -1.73
CA CYS A 15 -12.25 -20.04 -1.45
C CYS A 15 -11.79 -19.78 -0.01
N GLU A 16 -11.78 -20.80 0.82
CA GLU A 16 -11.14 -20.77 2.15
C GLU A 16 -9.67 -20.31 2.07
N HIS A 17 -9.02 -20.56 0.94
CA HIS A 17 -7.66 -20.09 0.65
C HIS A 17 -7.55 -18.55 0.57
N CYS A 18 -8.57 -17.87 0.07
CA CYS A 18 -8.55 -16.41 -0.06
C CYS A 18 -8.68 -15.71 1.28
N GLN A 19 -9.46 -16.24 2.21
CA GLN A 19 -9.53 -15.71 3.58
C GLN A 19 -8.19 -15.87 4.31
N THR A 20 -7.52 -16.98 4.12
CA THR A 20 -6.19 -17.22 4.67
C THR A 20 -5.17 -16.24 4.13
N ASP A 21 -5.25 -15.91 2.85
CA ASP A 21 -4.33 -14.95 2.21
C ASP A 21 -4.53 -13.52 2.73
N VAL A 22 -5.77 -13.08 2.97
CA VAL A 22 -6.06 -11.76 3.56
C VAL A 22 -5.55 -11.67 4.99
N LEU A 23 -5.70 -12.73 5.79
CA LEU A 23 -5.16 -12.78 7.16
C LEU A 23 -3.62 -12.73 7.14
N ARG A 24 -2.97 -13.45 6.25
CA ARG A 24 -1.51 -13.39 6.08
C ARG A 24 -1.04 -11.99 5.69
N VAL A 25 -1.77 -11.33 4.80
CA VAL A 25 -1.49 -9.94 4.42
C VAL A 25 -1.64 -9.03 5.62
N TYR A 26 -2.73 -9.13 6.35
CA TYR A 26 -2.96 -8.32 7.55
C TYR A 26 -1.84 -8.52 8.58
N ASP A 27 -1.48 -9.75 8.88
CA ASP A 27 -0.39 -10.06 9.81
C ASP A 27 0.95 -9.43 9.40
N ALA A 28 1.23 -9.38 8.10
CA ALA A 28 2.45 -8.76 7.58
C ALA A 28 2.45 -7.24 7.75
N VAL A 29 1.30 -6.57 7.64
CA VAL A 29 1.22 -5.10 7.60
C VAL A 29 0.63 -4.47 8.85
N ARG A 30 0.11 -5.23 9.80
CA ARG A 30 -0.57 -4.71 11.00
C ARG A 30 0.29 -3.73 11.82
N HIS A 31 1.60 -3.86 11.78
CA HIS A 31 2.54 -2.97 12.48
C HIS A 31 2.57 -1.55 11.91
N PHE A 32 1.94 -1.29 10.76
CA PHE A 32 1.74 0.07 10.25
C PHE A 32 0.79 0.90 11.11
N ASP A 33 0.11 0.30 12.09
CA ASP A 33 -0.67 1.01 13.11
C ASP A 33 0.17 2.03 13.88
N ARG A 34 1.49 1.81 13.98
CA ARG A 34 2.44 2.78 14.56
C ARG A 34 2.48 4.11 13.81
N TYR A 35 2.20 4.11 12.52
CA TYR A 35 2.17 5.31 11.69
C TYR A 35 0.74 5.82 11.45
N TYR A 36 -0.22 4.90 11.45
CA TYR A 36 -1.62 5.15 11.14
C TYR A 36 -2.48 4.48 12.22
N PRO A 37 -2.87 5.20 13.29
CA PRO A 37 -3.58 4.61 14.44
C PRO A 37 -4.85 3.85 14.07
N ASP A 38 -5.55 4.29 13.00
CA ASP A 38 -6.78 3.66 12.52
C ASP A 38 -6.52 2.55 11.48
N PHE A 39 -5.27 2.07 11.36
CA PHE A 39 -4.88 1.12 10.31
C PHE A 39 -5.72 -0.16 10.32
N GLU A 40 -5.98 -0.74 11.48
CA GLU A 40 -6.81 -1.95 11.60
C GLU A 40 -8.23 -1.72 11.07
N ALA A 41 -8.90 -0.66 11.55
CA ALA A 41 -10.23 -0.30 11.09
C ALA A 41 -10.26 0.01 9.58
N TRP A 42 -9.27 0.74 9.09
CA TRP A 42 -9.11 1.02 7.67
C TRP A 42 -8.94 -0.26 6.84
N PHE A 43 -8.10 -1.20 7.30
CA PHE A 43 -7.87 -2.44 6.58
C PHE A 43 -9.15 -3.27 6.45
N TRP A 44 -9.84 -3.51 7.55
CA TRP A 44 -11.03 -4.36 7.55
C TRP A 44 -12.29 -3.68 6.98
N GLN A 45 -12.41 -2.37 7.11
CA GLN A 45 -13.62 -1.64 6.68
C GLN A 45 -13.48 -1.00 5.29
N LYS A 46 -12.27 -0.79 4.78
CA LYS A 46 -12.03 -0.16 3.48
C LYS A 46 -11.28 -1.05 2.50
N VAL A 47 -10.17 -1.67 2.95
CA VAL A 47 -9.35 -2.49 2.05
C VAL A 47 -10.09 -3.77 1.68
N VAL A 48 -10.50 -4.55 2.65
CA VAL A 48 -11.15 -5.85 2.39
C VAL A 48 -12.41 -5.71 1.53
N PRO A 49 -13.38 -4.85 1.86
CA PRO A 49 -14.52 -4.62 0.96
C PRO A 49 -14.09 -4.08 -0.41
N GLY A 50 -13.09 -3.22 -0.46
CA GLY A 50 -12.57 -2.65 -1.69
C GLY A 50 -11.92 -3.67 -2.63
N LEU A 51 -11.38 -4.76 -2.09
CA LEU A 51 -10.88 -5.88 -2.91
C LEU A 51 -12.02 -6.60 -3.63
N HIS A 52 -13.21 -6.62 -3.03
CA HIS A 52 -14.41 -7.21 -3.66
C HIS A 52 -15.02 -6.31 -4.74
N ASP A 53 -15.10 -5.01 -4.50
CA ASP A 53 -15.74 -4.08 -5.43
C ASP A 53 -14.78 -3.47 -6.46
N GLY A 54 -13.49 -3.76 -6.37
CA GLY A 54 -12.46 -3.30 -7.29
C GLY A 54 -11.90 -1.89 -6.99
N THR A 55 -12.32 -1.24 -5.89
CA THR A 55 -11.77 0.06 -5.46
C THR A 55 -10.42 -0.07 -4.77
N ARG A 56 -10.07 -1.28 -4.37
CA ARG A 56 -8.74 -1.63 -3.83
C ARG A 56 -8.13 -2.78 -4.61
N ARG A 57 -6.81 -2.77 -4.73
CA ARG A 57 -6.03 -3.87 -5.30
C ARG A 57 -4.89 -4.23 -4.36
N LEU A 58 -4.53 -5.50 -4.37
CA LEU A 58 -3.42 -6.05 -3.63
C LEU A 58 -2.44 -6.66 -4.64
N GLU A 59 -1.21 -6.19 -4.64
CA GLU A 59 -0.12 -6.78 -5.41
C GLU A 59 0.86 -7.43 -4.44
N THR A 60 1.21 -8.69 -4.67
CA THR A 60 2.05 -9.45 -3.76
C THR A 60 3.21 -10.11 -4.49
N VAL A 61 4.30 -10.30 -3.77
CA VAL A 61 5.44 -11.12 -4.20
C VAL A 61 5.63 -12.23 -3.19
N VAL A 62 5.69 -13.46 -3.70
CA VAL A 62 5.97 -14.66 -2.90
C VAL A 62 7.34 -15.20 -3.30
N ARG A 63 8.14 -15.58 -2.31
CA ARG A 63 9.44 -16.23 -2.47
C ARG A 63 9.52 -17.42 -1.52
N ASP A 64 9.86 -18.59 -2.04
CA ASP A 64 9.98 -19.83 -1.26
C ASP A 64 8.72 -20.13 -0.43
N GLY A 65 7.53 -19.88 -0.99
CA GLY A 65 6.25 -20.10 -0.33
C GLY A 65 5.87 -19.06 0.72
N GLU A 66 6.72 -18.04 0.97
CA GLU A 66 6.46 -16.98 1.93
C GLU A 66 6.15 -15.66 1.24
N LEU A 67 5.32 -14.85 1.89
CA LEU A 67 5.03 -13.49 1.46
C LEU A 67 6.30 -12.63 1.65
N ALA A 68 6.85 -12.14 0.55
CA ALA A 68 8.10 -11.39 0.54
C ALA A 68 7.89 -9.88 0.46
N GLY A 69 6.80 -9.45 -0.16
CA GLY A 69 6.45 -8.04 -0.26
C GLY A 69 5.05 -7.84 -0.81
N LEU A 70 4.48 -6.68 -0.58
CA LEU A 70 3.16 -6.31 -1.10
C LEU A 70 2.96 -4.81 -1.21
N THR A 71 2.00 -4.43 -2.06
CA THR A 71 1.41 -3.10 -2.05
C THR A 71 -0.11 -3.21 -1.94
N ILE A 72 -0.71 -2.25 -1.24
CA ILE A 72 -2.15 -2.04 -1.21
C ILE A 72 -2.42 -0.76 -1.99
N LEU A 73 -3.26 -0.85 -3.01
CA LEU A 73 -3.55 0.23 -3.94
C LEU A 73 -5.01 0.67 -3.83
N LYS A 74 -5.24 1.96 -3.98
CA LYS A 74 -6.56 2.53 -4.21
C LYS A 74 -6.69 2.82 -5.71
N ASP A 75 -7.73 2.28 -6.33
CA ASP A 75 -8.03 2.43 -7.75
C ASP A 75 -9.44 3.00 -7.93
N THR A 76 -9.56 4.27 -7.65
CA THR A 76 -10.77 5.08 -7.83
C THR A 76 -10.39 6.33 -8.63
N ASP A 77 -11.22 7.38 -8.62
CA ASP A 77 -10.85 8.70 -9.18
C ASP A 77 -9.54 9.23 -8.57
N GLU A 78 -9.32 8.95 -7.28
CA GLU A 78 -8.03 9.16 -6.65
C GLU A 78 -7.24 7.84 -6.65
N ARG A 79 -6.22 7.76 -7.49
CA ARG A 79 -5.31 6.62 -7.54
C ARG A 79 -4.18 6.83 -6.54
N LYS A 80 -3.98 5.83 -5.67
CA LYS A 80 -3.01 5.95 -4.58
C LYS A 80 -2.30 4.62 -4.30
N VAL A 81 -0.99 4.70 -4.04
CA VAL A 81 -0.25 3.64 -3.38
C VAL A 81 -0.42 3.86 -1.86
N CYS A 82 -1.24 3.03 -1.23
CA CYS A 82 -1.62 3.20 0.17
C CYS A 82 -0.60 2.58 1.13
N THR A 83 -0.08 1.41 0.79
CA THR A 83 0.84 0.66 1.64
C THR A 83 1.89 -0.01 0.78
N LEU A 84 3.14 0.05 1.23
CA LEU A 84 4.25 -0.75 0.72
C LEU A 84 4.90 -1.47 1.88
N TRP A 85 5.00 -2.78 1.77
CA TRP A 85 5.71 -3.62 2.73
C TRP A 85 6.66 -4.58 2.04
N VAL A 86 7.83 -4.77 2.61
CA VAL A 86 8.82 -5.77 2.20
C VAL A 86 9.27 -6.50 3.46
N ALA A 87 9.32 -7.83 3.41
CA ALA A 87 9.81 -8.64 4.51
C ALA A 87 11.27 -8.31 4.81
N ASP A 88 11.65 -8.34 6.09
CA ASP A 88 12.97 -7.87 6.56
C ASP A 88 14.13 -8.51 5.79
N ARG A 89 14.06 -9.81 5.51
CA ARG A 89 15.12 -10.53 4.77
C ARG A 89 15.29 -10.10 3.32
N PHE A 90 14.31 -9.38 2.76
CA PHE A 90 14.34 -8.87 1.38
C PHE A 90 14.53 -7.36 1.30
N VAL A 91 14.65 -6.67 2.42
CA VAL A 91 14.99 -5.24 2.46
C VAL A 91 16.40 -5.05 1.87
N GLY A 92 16.55 -4.01 1.04
CA GLY A 92 17.82 -3.73 0.36
C GLY A 92 18.09 -4.56 -0.90
N THR A 93 17.14 -5.38 -1.36
CA THR A 93 17.26 -6.20 -2.58
C THR A 93 16.70 -5.54 -3.84
N GLY A 94 16.13 -4.34 -3.72
CA GLY A 94 15.43 -3.64 -4.79
C GLY A 94 13.95 -4.06 -4.96
N MET A 95 13.45 -4.94 -4.10
CA MET A 95 12.06 -5.43 -4.17
C MET A 95 11.05 -4.30 -3.95
N GLY A 96 11.29 -3.41 -2.98
CA GLY A 96 10.43 -2.28 -2.71
C GLY A 96 10.31 -1.31 -3.89
N ILE A 97 11.43 -1.00 -4.53
CA ILE A 97 11.46 -0.14 -5.74
C ILE A 97 10.70 -0.80 -6.88
N ARG A 98 10.87 -2.11 -7.07
CA ARG A 98 10.16 -2.85 -8.11
C ARG A 98 8.66 -2.86 -7.87
N LEU A 99 8.22 -3.12 -6.64
CA LEU A 99 6.81 -3.07 -6.26
C LEU A 99 6.21 -1.68 -6.49
N LEU A 100 6.88 -0.61 -6.06
CA LEU A 100 6.44 0.76 -6.29
C LEU A 100 6.30 1.08 -7.78
N ARG A 101 7.30 0.71 -8.57
CA ARG A 101 7.28 0.93 -10.02
C ARG A 101 6.15 0.18 -10.70
N ASP A 102 5.97 -1.09 -10.39
CA ASP A 102 4.94 -1.93 -10.99
C ASP A 102 3.55 -1.46 -10.57
N SER A 103 3.37 -1.06 -9.31
CA SER A 103 2.14 -0.47 -8.80
C SER A 103 1.80 0.85 -9.48
N ALA A 104 2.78 1.75 -9.64
CA ALA A 104 2.57 3.01 -10.35
C ALA A 104 2.15 2.79 -11.81
N ARG A 105 2.79 1.84 -12.49
CA ARG A 105 2.41 1.45 -13.86
C ARG A 105 1.00 0.86 -13.93
N SER A 106 0.64 0.01 -12.98
CA SER A 106 -0.66 -0.65 -12.96
C SER A 106 -1.81 0.31 -12.66
N LEU A 107 -1.55 1.38 -11.91
CA LEU A 107 -2.52 2.45 -11.65
C LEU A 107 -2.64 3.46 -12.80
N GLY A 108 -1.74 3.38 -13.81
CA GLY A 108 -1.64 4.40 -14.85
C GLY A 108 -0.91 5.63 -14.29
N SER A 109 -0.97 6.77 -14.90
CA SER A 109 -0.23 8.00 -14.56
C SER A 109 0.09 8.21 -13.05
N LYS A 110 0.90 9.11 -12.69
CA LYS A 110 1.43 9.49 -11.36
C LYS A 110 0.44 9.28 -10.18
N PRO A 111 0.43 8.15 -9.48
CA PRO A 111 -0.47 7.93 -8.35
C PRO A 111 -0.01 8.74 -7.14
N LEU A 112 -0.96 9.11 -6.30
CA LEU A 112 -0.70 9.70 -4.99
C LEU A 112 0.05 8.69 -4.10
N ALA A 113 1.01 9.17 -3.34
CA ALA A 113 1.64 8.41 -2.26
C ALA A 113 1.90 9.32 -1.07
N THR A 114 1.80 8.78 0.12
CA THR A 114 2.16 9.49 1.35
C THR A 114 3.16 8.69 2.16
N VAL A 115 4.08 9.38 2.82
CA VAL A 115 5.16 8.77 3.58
C VAL A 115 5.28 9.44 4.95
N PRO A 116 5.22 8.67 6.04
CA PRO A 116 5.43 9.23 7.36
C PRO A 116 6.88 9.70 7.55
N GLU A 117 7.08 10.69 8.39
CA GLU A 117 8.40 11.31 8.60
C GLU A 117 9.49 10.31 8.99
N GLU A 118 9.14 9.24 9.68
CA GLU A 118 10.09 8.19 10.08
C GLU A 118 10.64 7.38 8.91
N ARG A 119 9.92 7.37 7.79
CA ARG A 119 10.29 6.58 6.60
C ARG A 119 10.76 7.43 5.42
N ILE A 120 10.69 8.76 5.51
CA ILE A 120 10.98 9.63 4.37
C ILE A 120 12.44 9.52 3.91
N ALA A 121 13.38 9.35 4.82
CA ALA A 121 14.80 9.23 4.49
C ALA A 121 15.08 7.99 3.60
N THR A 122 14.31 6.91 3.76
CA THR A 122 14.46 5.69 2.98
C THR A 122 13.59 5.69 1.73
N LEU A 123 12.31 6.04 1.86
CA LEU A 123 11.35 5.97 0.74
C LEU A 123 11.37 7.19 -0.16
N GLY A 124 11.69 8.37 0.36
CA GLY A 124 11.71 9.60 -0.43
C GLY A 124 12.62 9.50 -1.66
N PRO A 125 13.91 9.14 -1.51
CA PRO A 125 14.81 8.96 -2.66
C PRO A 125 14.32 7.92 -3.67
N ALA A 126 13.73 6.82 -3.21
CA ALA A 126 13.18 5.79 -4.08
C ALA A 126 12.00 6.31 -4.91
N LEU A 127 11.09 7.06 -4.29
CA LEU A 127 9.95 7.68 -4.97
C LEU A 127 10.42 8.71 -5.99
N VAL A 128 11.33 9.60 -5.62
CA VAL A 128 11.90 10.59 -6.54
C VAL A 128 12.60 9.92 -7.71
N GLY A 129 13.37 8.85 -7.46
CA GLY A 129 14.04 8.06 -8.50
C GLY A 129 13.07 7.39 -9.48
N LEU A 130 11.83 7.15 -9.07
CA LEU A 130 10.75 6.63 -9.91
C LEU A 130 9.92 7.74 -10.59
N GLY A 131 10.28 9.02 -10.42
CA GLY A 131 9.60 10.15 -11.02
C GLY A 131 8.44 10.70 -10.19
N PHE A 132 8.30 10.31 -8.94
CA PHE A 132 7.36 10.94 -8.01
C PHE A 132 7.88 12.31 -7.59
N GLU A 133 6.99 13.28 -7.49
CA GLU A 133 7.30 14.64 -7.05
C GLU A 133 6.74 14.89 -5.66
N LEU A 134 7.58 15.38 -4.74
CA LEU A 134 7.12 15.86 -3.44
C LEU A 134 6.30 17.13 -3.65
N THR A 135 5.03 17.09 -3.31
CA THR A 135 4.07 18.17 -3.58
C THR A 135 3.57 18.86 -2.33
N ASP A 136 3.62 18.19 -1.18
CA ASP A 136 3.15 18.76 0.07
C ASP A 136 3.81 18.08 1.27
N THR A 137 3.77 18.76 2.41
CA THR A 137 4.13 18.23 3.73
C THR A 137 3.05 18.67 4.70
N VAL A 138 2.33 17.71 5.26
CA VAL A 138 1.17 17.96 6.11
C VAL A 138 1.48 17.57 7.55
N GLU A 139 1.28 18.49 8.47
CA GLU A 139 1.40 18.24 9.91
C GLU A 139 0.10 17.67 10.46
N SER A 140 0.22 16.67 11.34
CA SER A 140 -0.93 16.07 12.04
C SER A 140 -2.01 15.49 11.12
N ALA A 141 -1.64 15.01 9.93
CA ALA A 141 -2.59 14.39 9.01
C ALA A 141 -3.21 13.11 9.57
N TYR A 142 -2.38 12.26 10.17
CA TYR A 142 -2.80 10.97 10.74
C TYR A 142 -2.45 10.81 12.22
N ARG A 143 -1.42 11.52 12.68
CA ARG A 143 -0.95 11.50 14.07
C ARG A 143 -0.64 12.91 14.54
N PRO A 144 -1.04 13.29 15.77
CA PRO A 144 -0.73 14.60 16.32
C PRO A 144 0.78 14.89 16.33
N GLY A 145 1.19 16.05 15.80
CA GLY A 145 2.57 16.53 15.82
C GLY A 145 3.53 15.75 14.92
N ARG A 146 3.03 14.89 14.03
CA ARG A 146 3.84 14.14 13.06
C ARG A 146 3.55 14.59 11.64
N ARG A 147 4.62 14.65 10.82
CA ARG A 147 4.52 15.07 9.43
C ARG A 147 4.28 13.88 8.50
N GLU A 148 3.50 14.14 7.47
CA GLU A 148 3.29 13.24 6.35
C GLU A 148 3.75 13.94 5.07
N PHE A 149 4.61 13.29 4.32
CA PHE A 149 5.12 13.79 3.03
C PHE A 149 4.25 13.27 1.91
N VAL A 150 3.74 14.17 1.08
CA VAL A 150 2.78 13.87 0.02
C VAL A 150 3.45 13.97 -1.34
N PHE A 151 3.30 12.95 -2.16
CA PHE A 151 3.86 12.88 -3.50
C PHE A 151 2.75 12.82 -4.55
N ASN A 152 2.94 13.53 -5.64
CA ASN A 152 2.08 13.57 -6.83
C ASN A 152 0.66 14.09 -6.60
N GLY A 153 0.44 14.88 -5.59
CA GLY A 153 -0.88 15.47 -5.34
C GLY A 153 -1.02 16.02 -3.93
N TYR A 154 -2.24 16.10 -3.47
CA TYR A 154 -2.58 16.65 -2.17
C TYR A 154 -3.56 15.73 -1.44
N LEU A 155 -3.46 15.66 -0.12
CA LEU A 155 -4.45 14.98 0.68
C LEU A 155 -5.78 15.75 0.59
N ARG A 156 -6.79 15.10 0.05
CA ARG A 156 -8.16 15.60 0.10
C ARG A 156 -8.69 15.37 1.50
N HIS A 157 -8.61 16.40 2.32
CA HIS A 157 -9.04 16.42 3.72
C HIS A 157 -8.72 15.14 4.48
N ALA A 158 -7.91 15.24 5.52
CA ALA A 158 -7.72 14.22 6.52
C ALA A 158 -9.04 14.04 7.32
N VAL A 159 -10.10 13.71 6.62
CA VAL A 159 -11.32 13.23 7.23
C VAL A 159 -11.29 11.73 7.05
N SER A 160 -10.85 11.12 8.13
CA SER A 160 -11.19 9.77 8.60
C SER A 160 -12.07 8.95 7.65
#